data_0395c37727a60b03374c308407917348
#
_entry.id   0395c37727a60b03374c308407917348
#
_cell.length_a   1.000
_cell.length_b   1.000
_cell.length_c   1.000
_cell.angle_alpha   90.00
_cell.angle_beta   90.00
_cell.angle_gamma   90.00
#
_symmetry.space_group_name_H-M   'P 1'
#
loop_
_entity.id
_entity.type
_entity.pdbx_description
1 polymer ?
#
loop_
_entity_poly.entity_id
_entity_poly.type
_entity_poly.pdbx_seq_one_letter_code
_entity_poly.pdbx_strand_id
1 'polypeptide(L)'
;MGKGRDVAIASVNPANGKVLRSFAEASAAEIEAALTLAERTFHAWRTTDFATRGAMMRRAAEILEEDKRRFGEIMTLEMGKPIGAAIAEVEKCASVCRYYAEHAAAFLAPEAIATDAARSFVRYDPLGCVLAVMPWNFPFWQVLRFAAPTLMAGNVGILKHASNVPQS
;
A
#
# COMPACT_ATOMS: atom_id res chain seq x y z
N MET A 1 -39.67 -1.67 11.07
CA MET A 1 -38.28 -1.78 11.51
C MET A 1 -37.55 -2.72 10.55
N GLY A 2 -36.92 -2.20 9.49
CA GLY A 2 -36.17 -3.00 8.54
C GLY A 2 -34.88 -3.44 9.21
N LYS A 3 -34.65 -4.75 9.30
CA LYS A 3 -33.33 -5.31 9.60
C LYS A 3 -32.41 -4.82 8.48
N GLY A 4 -31.45 -3.95 8.81
CA GLY A 4 -30.34 -3.66 7.92
C GLY A 4 -29.74 -5.00 7.50
N ARG A 5 -29.65 -5.25 6.21
CA ARG A 5 -28.86 -6.37 5.71
C ARG A 5 -27.42 -6.05 6.12
N ASP A 6 -26.87 -6.85 7.01
CA ASP A 6 -25.41 -6.95 7.15
C ASP A 6 -24.89 -7.41 5.78
N VAL A 7 -24.50 -6.45 4.96
CA VAL A 7 -23.87 -6.73 3.67
C VAL A 7 -22.43 -7.11 4.01
N ALA A 8 -22.23 -8.38 4.30
CA ALA A 8 -20.88 -8.91 4.48
C ALA A 8 -20.05 -8.57 3.25
N ILE A 9 -18.86 -8.03 3.44
CA ILE A 9 -17.89 -7.81 2.36
C ILE A 9 -17.59 -9.16 1.73
N ALA A 10 -17.82 -9.32 0.43
CA ALA A 10 -17.62 -10.58 -0.26
C ALA A 10 -16.81 -10.39 -1.56
N SER A 11 -15.87 -11.28 -1.76
CA SER A 11 -15.22 -11.51 -3.04
C SER A 11 -16.12 -12.40 -3.89
N VAL A 12 -16.49 -11.93 -5.08
CA VAL A 12 -17.43 -12.63 -5.97
C VAL A 12 -16.79 -12.73 -7.35
N ASN A 13 -16.74 -13.93 -7.92
CA ASN A 13 -16.24 -14.13 -9.26
C ASN A 13 -17.24 -13.57 -10.28
N PRO A 14 -16.89 -12.52 -11.04
CA PRO A 14 -17.79 -11.86 -11.97
C PRO A 14 -18.16 -12.74 -13.19
N ALA A 15 -17.38 -13.77 -13.50
CA ALA A 15 -17.66 -14.67 -14.63
C ALA A 15 -18.81 -15.63 -14.35
N ASN A 16 -19.07 -15.96 -13.09
CA ASN A 16 -20.10 -16.97 -12.74
C ASN A 16 -20.95 -16.63 -11.52
N GLY A 17 -20.72 -15.48 -10.89
CA GLY A 17 -21.45 -15.00 -9.72
C GLY A 17 -21.19 -15.78 -8.41
N LYS A 18 -20.22 -16.69 -8.39
CA LYS A 18 -19.92 -17.47 -7.18
C LYS A 18 -19.17 -16.62 -6.16
N VAL A 19 -19.63 -16.69 -4.91
CA VAL A 19 -18.87 -16.13 -3.77
C VAL A 19 -17.61 -16.96 -3.57
N LEU A 20 -16.46 -16.31 -3.63
CA LEU A 20 -15.15 -16.92 -3.41
C LEU A 20 -14.79 -16.91 -1.93
N ARG A 21 -15.05 -15.77 -1.25
CA ARG A 21 -14.76 -15.58 0.16
C ARG A 21 -15.60 -14.45 0.74
N SER A 22 -15.99 -14.56 2.01
CA SER A 22 -16.67 -13.50 2.75
C SER A 22 -15.80 -13.00 3.88
N PHE A 23 -15.94 -11.72 4.22
CA PHE A 23 -15.16 -11.02 5.24
C PHE A 23 -16.12 -10.27 6.17
N ALA A 24 -15.80 -10.25 7.45
CA ALA A 24 -16.46 -9.37 8.40
C ALA A 24 -16.02 -7.93 8.19
N GLU A 25 -16.89 -6.97 8.47
CA GLU A 25 -16.48 -5.58 8.61
C GLU A 25 -15.63 -5.39 9.87
N ALA A 26 -14.65 -4.49 9.79
CA ALA A 26 -13.86 -4.16 10.95
C ALA A 26 -14.72 -3.46 12.00
N SER A 27 -14.65 -3.92 13.23
CA SER A 27 -15.28 -3.27 14.38
C SER A 27 -14.58 -1.97 14.75
N ALA A 28 -15.26 -1.09 15.49
CA ALA A 28 -14.65 0.12 16.01
C ALA A 28 -13.40 -0.17 16.84
N ALA A 29 -13.40 -1.24 17.64
CA ALA A 29 -12.25 -1.65 18.44
C ALA A 29 -11.05 -2.08 17.60
N GLU A 30 -11.26 -2.78 16.48
CA GLU A 30 -10.20 -3.17 15.55
C GLU A 30 -9.64 -1.94 14.83
N ILE A 31 -10.48 -0.96 14.47
CA ILE A 31 -10.04 0.30 13.87
C ILE A 31 -9.17 1.09 14.86
N GLU A 32 -9.59 1.25 16.11
CA GLU A 32 -8.80 1.92 17.14
C GLU A 32 -7.47 1.20 17.42
N ALA A 33 -7.49 -0.13 17.45
CA ALA A 33 -6.26 -0.92 17.59
C ALA A 33 -5.30 -0.71 16.40
N ALA A 34 -5.82 -0.64 15.18
CA ALA A 34 -5.01 -0.36 13.99
C ALA A 34 -4.40 1.05 14.02
N LEU A 35 -5.16 2.07 14.46
CA LEU A 35 -4.67 3.44 14.63
C LEU A 35 -3.56 3.51 15.68
N THR A 36 -3.78 2.91 16.85
CA THR A 36 -2.78 2.84 17.92
C THR A 36 -1.50 2.12 17.47
N LEU A 37 -1.65 1.01 16.73
CA LEU A 37 -0.51 0.29 16.15
C LEU A 37 0.26 1.15 15.15
N ALA A 38 -0.46 1.86 14.27
CA ALA A 38 0.15 2.72 13.27
C ALA A 38 0.94 3.86 13.92
N GLU A 39 0.40 4.52 14.94
CA GLU A 39 1.09 5.57 15.68
C GLU A 39 2.38 5.04 16.33
N ARG A 40 2.29 3.94 17.08
CA ARG A 40 3.46 3.31 17.70
C ARG A 40 4.51 2.90 16.67
N THR A 41 4.07 2.33 15.55
CA THR A 41 4.97 1.90 14.47
C THR A 41 5.64 3.09 13.81
N PHE A 42 4.92 4.20 13.62
CA PHE A 42 5.48 5.43 13.08
C PHE A 42 6.68 5.93 13.87
N HIS A 43 6.60 5.97 15.21
CA HIS A 43 7.70 6.43 16.05
C HIS A 43 8.99 5.61 15.87
N ALA A 44 8.88 4.31 15.65
CA ALA A 44 10.02 3.45 15.35
C ALA A 44 10.47 3.57 13.87
N TRP A 45 9.50 3.54 12.93
CA TRP A 45 9.77 3.52 11.50
C TRP A 45 10.45 4.80 10.99
N ARG A 46 10.03 5.97 11.48
CA ARG A 46 10.59 7.27 11.08
C ARG A 46 12.09 7.40 11.36
N THR A 47 12.62 6.63 12.30
CA THR A 47 14.03 6.66 12.69
C THR A 47 14.88 5.62 11.98
N THR A 48 14.29 4.70 11.20
CA THR A 48 15.04 3.75 10.38
C THR A 48 15.73 4.48 9.23
N ASP A 49 16.90 4.01 8.84
CA ASP A 49 17.64 4.59 7.72
C ASP A 49 17.07 4.15 6.34
N PHE A 50 17.45 4.87 5.30
CA PHE A 50 17.02 4.57 3.93
C PHE A 50 17.50 3.21 3.42
N ALA A 51 18.66 2.73 3.87
CA ALA A 51 19.21 1.44 3.46
C ALA A 51 18.32 0.29 3.99
N THR A 52 17.92 0.37 5.25
CA THR A 52 17.01 -0.60 5.89
C THR A 52 15.63 -0.60 5.22
N ARG A 53 15.02 0.58 5.04
CA ARG A 53 13.73 0.70 4.34
C ARG A 53 13.83 0.20 2.89
N GLY A 54 14.91 0.56 2.20
CA GLY A 54 15.16 0.11 0.84
C GLY A 54 15.35 -1.41 0.71
N ALA A 55 15.99 -2.05 1.69
CA ALA A 55 16.13 -3.50 1.71
C ALA A 55 14.76 -4.20 1.83
N MET A 56 13.88 -3.71 2.72
CA MET A 56 12.51 -4.23 2.86
C MET A 56 11.69 -4.02 1.59
N MET A 57 11.83 -2.85 0.95
CA MET A 57 11.11 -2.54 -0.29
C MET A 57 11.60 -3.40 -1.47
N ARG A 58 12.90 -3.70 -1.57
CA ARG A 58 13.43 -4.66 -2.55
C ARG A 58 12.91 -6.07 -2.29
N ARG A 59 12.83 -6.51 -1.03
CA ARG A 59 12.25 -7.81 -0.71
C ARG A 59 10.77 -7.89 -1.09
N ALA A 60 10.00 -6.83 -0.89
CA ALA A 60 8.62 -6.74 -1.37
C ALA A 60 8.54 -6.90 -2.91
N ALA A 61 9.44 -6.26 -3.65
CA ALA A 61 9.51 -6.41 -5.10
C ALA A 61 9.82 -7.85 -5.54
N GLU A 62 10.74 -8.52 -4.85
CA GLU A 62 11.08 -9.93 -5.12
C GLU A 62 9.85 -10.84 -4.91
N ILE A 63 9.14 -10.69 -3.78
CA ILE A 63 7.92 -11.46 -3.50
C ILE A 63 6.85 -11.23 -4.57
N LEU A 64 6.68 -9.97 -5.00
CA LEU A 64 5.73 -9.64 -6.07
C LEU A 64 6.10 -10.35 -7.39
N GLU A 65 7.37 -10.41 -7.75
CA GLU A 65 7.83 -11.08 -8.98
C GLU A 65 7.77 -12.61 -8.88
N GLU A 66 8.20 -13.18 -7.75
CA GLU A 66 8.14 -14.62 -7.49
C GLU A 66 6.70 -15.15 -7.60
N ASP A 67 5.73 -14.42 -7.04
CA ASP A 67 4.33 -14.82 -6.92
C ASP A 67 3.39 -14.11 -7.92
N LYS A 68 3.92 -13.41 -8.93
CA LYS A 68 3.12 -12.58 -9.85
C LYS A 68 1.93 -13.29 -10.50
N ARG A 69 2.09 -14.58 -10.80
CA ARG A 69 1.00 -15.38 -11.36
C ARG A 69 -0.11 -15.59 -10.34
N ARG A 70 0.23 -15.95 -9.10
CA ARG A 70 -0.74 -16.14 -8.02
C ARG A 70 -1.51 -14.85 -7.71
N PHE A 71 -0.83 -13.72 -7.63
CA PHE A 71 -1.46 -12.42 -7.44
C PHE A 71 -2.33 -12.00 -8.64
N GLY A 72 -1.87 -12.29 -9.87
CA GLY A 72 -2.65 -12.08 -11.08
C GLY A 72 -3.94 -12.91 -11.11
N GLU A 73 -3.89 -14.17 -10.69
CA GLU A 73 -5.05 -15.05 -10.60
C GLU A 73 -6.09 -14.55 -9.58
N ILE A 74 -5.67 -13.98 -8.45
CA ILE A 74 -6.57 -13.34 -7.48
C ILE A 74 -7.36 -12.22 -8.16
N MET A 75 -6.70 -11.28 -8.83
CA MET A 75 -7.36 -10.19 -9.55
C MET A 75 -8.30 -10.69 -10.65
N THR A 76 -7.89 -11.71 -11.39
CA THR A 76 -8.74 -12.28 -12.45
C THR A 76 -10.00 -12.91 -11.87
N LEU A 77 -9.88 -13.66 -10.78
CA LEU A 77 -11.02 -14.32 -10.13
C LEU A 77 -11.95 -13.33 -9.44
N GLU A 78 -11.43 -12.27 -8.86
CA GLU A 78 -12.18 -11.34 -8.02
C GLU A 78 -12.84 -10.19 -8.80
N MET A 79 -12.19 -9.71 -9.87
CA MET A 79 -12.69 -8.56 -10.63
C MET A 79 -12.73 -8.77 -12.15
N GLY A 80 -12.41 -9.96 -12.64
CA GLY A 80 -12.46 -10.28 -14.06
C GLY A 80 -11.34 -9.66 -14.89
N LYS A 81 -10.24 -9.22 -14.29
CA LYS A 81 -9.11 -8.66 -15.03
C LYS A 81 -8.44 -9.73 -15.88
N PRO A 82 -8.17 -9.47 -17.19
CA PRO A 82 -7.43 -10.43 -18.01
C PRO A 82 -6.09 -10.79 -17.37
N ILE A 83 -5.78 -12.09 -17.31
CA ILE A 83 -4.62 -12.61 -16.56
C ILE A 83 -3.30 -11.95 -16.98
N GLY A 84 -3.08 -11.71 -18.26
CA GLY A 84 -1.88 -11.02 -18.76
C GLY A 84 -1.77 -9.59 -18.22
N ALA A 85 -2.89 -8.85 -18.19
CA ALA A 85 -2.94 -7.49 -17.65
C ALA A 85 -2.78 -7.49 -16.11
N ALA A 86 -3.29 -8.51 -15.44
CA ALA A 86 -3.14 -8.68 -14.00
C ALA A 86 -1.67 -8.97 -13.62
N ILE A 87 -1.00 -9.86 -14.31
CA ILE A 87 0.43 -10.14 -14.11
C ILE A 87 1.27 -8.89 -14.38
N ALA A 88 1.01 -8.17 -15.48
CA ALA A 88 1.72 -6.93 -15.80
C ALA A 88 1.52 -5.84 -14.73
N GLU A 89 0.36 -5.79 -14.08
CA GLU A 89 0.13 -4.90 -12.93
C GLU A 89 1.04 -5.25 -11.75
N VAL A 90 1.18 -6.52 -11.42
CA VAL A 90 2.07 -6.97 -10.34
C VAL A 90 3.54 -6.66 -10.66
N GLU A 91 3.97 -6.90 -11.89
CA GLU A 91 5.33 -6.55 -12.35
C GLU A 91 5.59 -5.04 -12.24
N LYS A 92 4.60 -4.22 -12.58
CA LYS A 92 4.67 -2.76 -12.39
C LYS A 92 4.79 -2.40 -10.89
N CYS A 93 4.10 -3.10 -10.00
CA CYS A 93 4.24 -2.91 -8.56
C CYS A 93 5.65 -3.24 -8.08
N ALA A 94 6.25 -4.32 -8.55
CA ALA A 94 7.62 -4.67 -8.23
C ALA A 94 8.61 -3.59 -8.70
N SER A 95 8.41 -3.07 -9.92
CA SER A 95 9.28 -2.02 -10.46
C SER A 95 9.23 -0.72 -9.65
N VAL A 96 8.05 -0.30 -9.19
CA VAL A 96 7.93 0.91 -8.36
C VAL A 96 8.55 0.74 -6.97
N CYS A 97 8.46 -0.46 -6.40
CA CYS A 97 9.15 -0.77 -5.14
C CYS A 97 10.66 -0.63 -5.29
N ARG A 98 11.27 -1.19 -6.36
CA ARG A 98 12.70 -1.03 -6.64
C ARG A 98 13.08 0.44 -6.88
N TYR A 99 12.28 1.15 -7.65
CA TYR A 99 12.51 2.55 -7.97
C TYR A 99 12.64 3.42 -6.71
N TYR A 100 11.68 3.32 -5.79
CA TYR A 100 11.75 4.10 -4.55
C TYR A 100 12.80 3.58 -3.56
N ALA A 101 13.11 2.28 -3.56
CA ALA A 101 14.22 1.74 -2.79
C ALA A 101 15.57 2.33 -3.19
N GLU A 102 15.72 2.68 -4.47
CA GLU A 102 16.95 3.26 -5.03
C GLU A 102 17.01 4.79 -4.90
N HIS A 103 15.89 5.47 -5.14
CA HIS A 103 15.90 6.92 -5.37
C HIS A 103 15.42 7.76 -4.17
N ALA A 104 14.69 7.17 -3.20
CA ALA A 104 14.05 7.95 -2.15
C ALA A 104 15.01 8.78 -1.29
N ALA A 105 16.23 8.28 -1.04
CA ALA A 105 17.24 9.01 -0.30
C ALA A 105 17.67 10.29 -1.00
N ALA A 106 17.79 10.26 -2.33
CA ALA A 106 18.13 11.42 -3.13
C ALA A 106 16.97 12.43 -3.21
N PHE A 107 15.71 11.93 -3.36
CA PHE A 107 14.53 12.80 -3.42
C PHE A 107 14.25 13.54 -2.12
N LEU A 108 14.64 13.00 -1.00
CA LEU A 108 14.40 13.56 0.33
C LEU A 108 15.68 14.14 0.96
N ALA A 109 16.76 14.29 0.17
CA ALA A 109 17.96 14.93 0.63
C ALA A 109 17.69 16.42 0.96
N PRO A 110 18.26 16.96 2.05
CA PRO A 110 18.11 18.37 2.35
C PRO A 110 18.64 19.25 1.22
N GLU A 111 17.87 20.28 0.87
CA GLU A 111 18.23 21.25 -0.17
C GLU A 111 18.82 22.50 0.47
N ALA A 112 20.09 22.79 0.20
CA ALA A 112 20.72 24.00 0.69
C ALA A 112 20.15 25.24 -0.02
N ILE A 113 19.80 26.27 0.77
CA ILE A 113 19.27 27.55 0.28
C ILE A 113 20.25 28.65 0.62
N ALA A 114 20.65 29.44 -0.38
CA ALA A 114 21.52 30.59 -0.16
C ALA A 114 20.75 31.74 0.48
N THR A 115 21.20 32.17 1.68
CA THR A 115 20.66 33.31 2.44
C THR A 115 21.80 34.02 3.16
N ASP A 116 21.50 35.08 3.90
CA ASP A 116 22.45 35.80 4.79
C ASP A 116 22.68 35.05 6.13
N ALA A 117 21.96 33.98 6.43
CA ALA A 117 22.16 33.14 7.61
C ALA A 117 23.37 32.20 7.44
N ALA A 118 23.96 31.76 8.55
CA ALA A 118 25.09 30.83 8.56
C ALA A 118 24.75 29.48 7.90
N ARG A 119 23.47 29.05 7.96
CA ARG A 119 22.96 27.82 7.31
C ARG A 119 21.46 27.90 7.08
N SER A 120 21.03 27.66 5.85
CA SER A 120 19.63 27.58 5.48
C SER A 120 19.41 26.38 4.55
N PHE A 121 18.36 25.64 4.80
CA PHE A 121 18.02 24.47 3.99
C PHE A 121 16.54 24.09 4.13
N VAL A 122 16.00 23.43 3.11
CA VAL A 122 14.71 22.71 3.17
C VAL A 122 14.98 21.29 3.61
N ARG A 123 14.17 20.78 4.54
CA ARG A 123 14.21 19.40 4.99
C ARG A 123 12.84 18.77 4.86
N TYR A 124 12.81 17.52 4.44
CA TYR A 124 11.61 16.71 4.29
C TYR A 124 11.49 15.75 5.47
N ASP A 125 10.47 15.92 6.31
CA ASP A 125 10.19 15.07 7.45
C ASP A 125 8.91 14.25 7.22
N PRO A 126 8.83 13.01 7.74
CA PRO A 126 7.63 12.20 7.61
C PRO A 126 6.46 12.80 8.42
N LEU A 127 5.26 12.74 7.85
CA LEU A 127 4.03 13.31 8.42
C LEU A 127 3.44 12.45 9.55
N GLY A 128 3.55 11.12 9.45
CA GLY A 128 2.93 10.21 10.39
C GLY A 128 2.21 9.03 9.74
N CYS A 129 1.01 8.74 10.23
CA CYS A 129 0.14 7.74 9.64
C CYS A 129 -0.72 8.37 8.53
N VAL A 130 -0.69 7.79 7.34
CA VAL A 130 -1.44 8.25 6.17
C VAL A 130 -2.56 7.26 5.84
N LEU A 131 -3.80 7.73 5.76
CA LEU A 131 -4.93 6.91 5.32
C LEU A 131 -4.94 6.80 3.79
N ALA A 132 -4.93 5.56 3.30
CA ALA A 132 -5.07 5.23 1.89
C ALA A 132 -6.44 4.63 1.60
N VAL A 133 -7.28 5.33 0.85
CA VAL A 133 -8.57 4.82 0.37
C VAL A 133 -8.42 4.49 -1.11
N MET A 134 -8.40 3.18 -1.43
CA MET A 134 -8.03 2.71 -2.76
C MET A 134 -9.21 2.15 -3.55
N PRO A 135 -9.29 2.44 -4.87
CA PRO A 135 -10.30 1.90 -5.76
C PRO A 135 -9.97 0.46 -6.18
N TRP A 136 -10.94 -0.17 -6.85
CA TRP A 136 -10.91 -1.59 -7.25
C TRP A 136 -10.21 -1.87 -8.59
N ASN A 137 -10.10 -0.88 -9.48
CA ASN A 137 -9.74 -1.09 -10.89
C ASN A 137 -8.26 -1.44 -11.15
N PHE A 138 -7.38 -1.09 -10.22
CA PHE A 138 -5.97 -1.49 -10.17
C PHE A 138 -5.59 -1.80 -8.73
N PRO A 139 -6.07 -2.93 -8.16
CA PRO A 139 -6.06 -3.15 -6.73
C PRO A 139 -4.65 -3.23 -6.13
N PHE A 140 -3.70 -3.85 -6.84
CA PHE A 140 -2.30 -3.87 -6.42
C PHE A 140 -1.58 -2.56 -6.70
N TRP A 141 -1.74 -2.03 -7.92
CA TRP A 141 -1.02 -0.82 -8.33
C TRP A 141 -1.36 0.40 -7.46
N GLN A 142 -2.64 0.63 -7.16
CA GLN A 142 -3.05 1.77 -6.35
C GLN A 142 -2.45 1.70 -4.93
N VAL A 143 -2.35 0.51 -4.37
CA VAL A 143 -1.75 0.30 -3.05
C VAL A 143 -0.23 0.51 -3.10
N LEU A 144 0.47 -0.16 -4.01
CA LEU A 144 1.95 -0.11 -4.05
C LEU A 144 2.46 1.26 -4.52
N ARG A 145 1.76 1.93 -5.45
CA ARG A 145 2.05 3.29 -5.87
C ARG A 145 1.96 4.30 -4.71
N PHE A 146 1.07 4.06 -3.74
CA PHE A 146 0.99 4.83 -2.50
C PHE A 146 2.03 4.35 -1.48
N ALA A 147 2.10 3.05 -1.22
CA ALA A 147 2.89 2.48 -0.13
C ALA A 147 4.40 2.69 -0.34
N ALA A 148 4.91 2.48 -1.55
CA ALA A 148 6.33 2.55 -1.80
C ALA A 148 6.93 3.94 -1.47
N PRO A 149 6.46 5.07 -2.00
CA PRO A 149 6.98 6.38 -1.61
C PRO A 149 6.67 6.74 -0.15
N THR A 150 5.48 6.39 0.35
CA THR A 150 5.03 6.72 1.71
C THR A 150 5.93 6.07 2.76
N LEU A 151 6.19 4.76 2.62
CA LEU A 151 7.04 4.01 3.54
C LEU A 151 8.51 4.43 3.41
N MET A 152 9.01 4.64 2.20
CA MET A 152 10.38 5.12 1.98
C MET A 152 10.59 6.52 2.56
N ALA A 153 9.58 7.38 2.58
CA ALA A 153 9.64 8.68 3.24
C ALA A 153 9.59 8.62 4.78
N GLY A 154 9.42 7.42 5.37
CA GLY A 154 9.38 7.23 6.81
C GLY A 154 7.99 7.38 7.43
N ASN A 155 6.95 7.48 6.61
CA ASN A 155 5.56 7.41 7.06
C ASN A 155 5.12 5.96 7.25
N VAL A 156 3.98 5.77 7.90
CA VAL A 156 3.23 4.51 7.93
C VAL A 156 1.88 4.71 7.26
N GLY A 157 1.20 3.63 6.87
CA GLY A 157 -0.08 3.71 6.19
C GLY A 157 -1.15 2.80 6.77
N ILE A 158 -2.38 3.26 6.76
CA ILE A 158 -3.57 2.42 6.97
C ILE A 158 -4.30 2.34 5.64
N LEU A 159 -4.59 1.13 5.19
CA LEU A 159 -5.28 0.88 3.94
C LEU A 159 -6.76 0.58 4.18
N LYS A 160 -7.63 1.38 3.59
CA LYS A 160 -9.04 1.02 3.33
C LYS A 160 -9.16 0.57 1.89
N HIS A 161 -9.13 -0.72 1.66
CA HIS A 161 -9.26 -1.29 0.32
C HIS A 161 -10.70 -1.25 -0.19
N ALA A 162 -10.91 -1.42 -1.51
CA ALA A 162 -12.25 -1.46 -2.08
C ALA A 162 -12.99 -2.74 -1.66
N SER A 163 -14.25 -2.60 -1.26
CA SER A 163 -15.05 -3.69 -0.70
C SER A 163 -15.40 -4.82 -1.68
N ASN A 164 -15.28 -4.55 -2.99
CA ASN A 164 -15.54 -5.52 -4.05
C ASN A 164 -14.29 -6.31 -4.52
N VAL A 165 -13.11 -5.97 -4.00
CA VAL A 165 -11.84 -6.69 -4.25
C VAL A 165 -11.06 -6.92 -2.95
N PRO A 166 -11.68 -7.55 -1.94
CA PRO A 166 -11.07 -7.64 -0.61
C PRO A 166 -9.91 -8.62 -0.49
N GLN A 167 -9.65 -9.46 -1.49
CA GLN A 167 -8.52 -10.41 -1.51
C GLN A 167 -7.29 -9.87 -2.24
N SER A 168 -7.49 -8.89 -3.12
CA SER A 168 -6.43 -8.35 -4.00
C SER A 168 -5.45 -7.37 -3.32
#